data_b1ad967096e075482bfb6f9b5a1eae1e
#
_entry.id   b1ad967096e075482bfb6f9b5a1eae1e
#
_cell.length_a   1.000
_cell.length_b   1.000
_cell.length_c   1.000
_cell.angle_alpha   90.00
_cell.angle_beta   90.00
_cell.angle_gamma   90.00
#
_symmetry.space_group_name_H-M   'P 1'
#
loop_
_entity.id
_entity.type
_entity.pdbx_description
1 polymer ?
#
loop_
_entity_poly.entity_id
_entity_poly.type
_entity_poly.pdbx_seq_one_letter_code
_entity_poly.pdbx_strand_id
1 'polypeptide(L)'
;MITSLNVVFPEKCGKIRGFFNRLRGDKVCVEIKRARGVSVKQLTYICRRQKVNLNKIDRAIGNQRTRLLCCEEMTFPNDSGYKRFYSPLFSARLCTNMALFALSKFDAPERLTVGIYDPDAQCTDLVSFVLKYTGNVCIITDNEDVFYDELNTIAEETGACAVVTHHREQLSNCDLVIAPFEIEENLPVRNDAVILTNGRPKENIKGFVY
;
A
#
# COMPACT_ATOMS: atom_id res chain seq x y z
N MET A 1 15.89 -13.55 2.80
CA MET A 1 16.17 -12.26 2.13
C MET A 1 15.11 -12.05 1.06
N ILE A 2 14.47 -10.91 1.05
CA ILE A 2 13.46 -10.52 0.04
C ILE A 2 14.18 -9.74 -1.05
N THR A 3 13.77 -9.91 -2.32
CA THR A 3 14.31 -9.16 -3.44
C THR A 3 13.24 -8.27 -4.04
N SER A 4 13.55 -6.99 -4.21
CA SER A 4 12.72 -6.05 -4.94
C SER A 4 13.35 -5.67 -6.27
N LEU A 5 12.54 -5.53 -7.32
CA LEU A 5 12.95 -5.07 -8.63
C LEU A 5 12.20 -3.79 -8.97
N ASN A 6 12.97 -2.72 -9.15
CA ASN A 6 12.47 -1.46 -9.65
C ASN A 6 12.98 -1.25 -11.07
N VAL A 7 12.08 -1.01 -12.02
CA VAL A 7 12.44 -0.74 -13.43
C VAL A 7 12.24 0.74 -13.70
N VAL A 8 13.33 1.40 -14.06
CA VAL A 8 13.34 2.82 -14.40
C VAL A 8 13.46 2.96 -15.92
N PHE A 9 12.45 3.52 -16.53
CA PHE A 9 12.48 3.89 -17.94
C PHE A 9 13.02 5.31 -18.10
N PRO A 10 13.82 5.59 -19.12
CA PRO A 10 14.30 6.95 -19.36
C PRO A 10 13.14 7.85 -19.74
N GLU A 11 13.18 9.07 -19.25
CA GLU A 11 12.29 10.13 -19.73
C GLU A 11 12.39 10.26 -21.26
N LYS A 12 11.30 10.68 -21.90
CA LYS A 12 11.26 10.93 -23.33
C LYS A 12 12.27 12.02 -23.69
N CYS A 13 13.45 11.62 -24.13
CA CYS A 13 14.51 12.53 -24.55
C CYS A 13 14.42 12.79 -26.06
N GLY A 14 14.88 13.97 -26.49
CA GLY A 14 15.03 14.29 -27.92
C GLY A 14 15.86 13.26 -28.67
N LYS A 15 15.68 13.16 -30.00
CA LYS A 15 16.24 12.11 -30.88
C LYS A 15 17.74 11.84 -30.67
N ILE A 16 18.56 12.89 -30.54
CA ILE A 16 20.02 12.79 -30.38
C ILE A 16 20.39 12.17 -29.01
N ARG A 17 19.79 12.68 -27.91
CA ARG A 17 20.04 12.19 -26.56
C ARG A 17 19.53 10.75 -26.38
N GLY A 18 18.41 10.41 -27.03
CA GLY A 18 17.85 9.06 -27.09
C GLY A 18 18.78 8.06 -27.76
N PHE A 19 19.48 8.46 -28.85
CA PHE A 19 20.47 7.64 -29.54
C PHE A 19 21.67 7.32 -28.63
N PHE A 20 22.26 8.29 -27.98
CA PHE A 20 23.36 8.10 -27.03
C PHE A 20 22.96 7.24 -25.81
N ASN A 21 21.75 7.39 -25.31
CA ASN A 21 21.24 6.56 -24.24
C ASN A 21 21.12 5.08 -24.67
N ARG A 22 20.72 4.79 -25.90
CA ARG A 22 20.66 3.42 -26.44
C ARG A 22 22.04 2.77 -26.60
N LEU A 23 23.06 3.57 -26.96
CA LEU A 23 24.45 3.10 -27.08
C LEU A 23 25.04 2.70 -25.73
N ARG A 24 24.71 3.40 -24.64
CA ARG A 24 25.20 3.12 -23.28
C ARG A 24 24.70 1.79 -22.71
N GLY A 25 23.66 1.19 -23.26
CA GLY A 25 23.07 -0.07 -22.79
C GLY A 25 22.41 0.05 -21.41
N ASP A 26 21.63 -0.97 -21.04
CA ASP A 26 20.93 -1.02 -19.77
C ASP A 26 21.89 -1.29 -18.61
N LYS A 27 21.57 -0.77 -17.42
CA LYS A 27 22.38 -0.92 -16.21
C LYS A 27 21.54 -1.58 -15.11
N VAL A 28 22.15 -2.49 -14.36
CA VAL A 28 21.59 -3.08 -13.14
C VAL A 28 22.41 -2.57 -11.96
N CYS A 29 21.74 -1.94 -11.02
CA CYS A 29 22.30 -1.54 -9.73
C CYS A 29 21.73 -2.46 -8.66
N VAL A 30 22.57 -2.95 -7.76
CA VAL A 30 22.16 -3.83 -6.67
C VAL A 30 22.56 -3.19 -5.35
N GLU A 31 21.59 -3.02 -4.45
CA GLU A 31 21.80 -2.52 -3.11
C GLU A 31 21.23 -3.51 -2.10
N ILE A 32 21.91 -3.70 -0.97
CA ILE A 32 21.38 -4.50 0.14
C ILE A 32 21.06 -3.54 1.28
N LYS A 33 19.76 -3.38 1.56
CA LYS A 33 19.29 -2.57 2.68
C LYS A 33 18.99 -3.49 3.86
N ARG A 34 19.47 -3.11 5.04
CA ARG A 34 19.27 -3.84 6.28
C ARG A 34 18.59 -2.94 7.30
N ALA A 35 17.50 -3.41 7.89
CA ALA A 35 16.82 -2.71 8.97
C ALA A 35 16.23 -3.74 9.95
N ARG A 36 16.48 -3.58 11.24
CA ARG A 36 15.87 -4.38 12.32
C ARG A 36 15.86 -5.89 12.04
N GLY A 37 16.99 -6.44 11.60
CA GLY A 37 17.10 -7.90 11.33
C GLY A 37 16.58 -8.36 9.97
N VAL A 38 15.92 -7.50 9.20
CA VAL A 38 15.45 -7.81 7.85
C VAL A 38 16.45 -7.31 6.81
N SER A 39 16.76 -8.16 5.82
CA SER A 39 17.60 -7.78 4.67
C SER A 39 16.79 -7.81 3.39
N VAL A 40 16.78 -6.69 2.68
CA VAL A 40 16.13 -6.54 1.38
C VAL A 40 17.20 -6.26 0.33
N LYS A 41 17.25 -7.09 -0.71
CA LYS A 41 18.06 -6.89 -1.89
C LYS A 41 17.26 -6.06 -2.88
N GLN A 42 17.63 -4.82 -3.09
CA GLN A 42 16.99 -3.92 -4.04
C GLN A 42 17.76 -3.91 -5.36
N LEU A 43 17.10 -4.31 -6.43
CA LEU A 43 17.61 -4.19 -7.78
C LEU A 43 16.93 -3.01 -8.47
N THR A 44 17.76 -2.11 -9.02
CA THR A 44 17.26 -1.04 -9.89
C THR A 44 17.77 -1.31 -11.31
N TYR A 45 16.84 -1.65 -12.20
CA TYR A 45 17.13 -1.86 -13.61
C TYR A 45 16.82 -0.58 -14.40
N ILE A 46 17.86 0.06 -14.90
CA ILE A 46 17.74 1.26 -15.74
C ILE A 46 17.61 0.79 -17.19
N CYS A 47 16.38 0.74 -17.69
CA CYS A 47 16.04 0.31 -19.05
C CYS A 47 16.25 1.47 -20.02
N ARG A 48 17.27 1.37 -20.89
CA ARG A 48 17.54 2.40 -21.91
C ARG A 48 16.98 2.05 -23.28
N ARG A 49 16.53 0.80 -23.47
CA ARG A 49 16.06 0.27 -24.78
C ARG A 49 14.55 0.04 -24.84
N GLN A 50 13.78 0.55 -23.93
CA GLN A 50 12.30 0.38 -23.82
C GLN A 50 11.83 -1.08 -23.65
N LYS A 51 12.74 -2.06 -23.60
CA LYS A 51 12.43 -3.46 -23.36
C LYS A 51 13.34 -4.01 -22.28
N VAL A 52 12.74 -4.56 -21.24
CA VAL A 52 13.47 -5.17 -20.13
C VAL A 52 14.17 -6.43 -20.59
N ASN A 53 15.47 -6.54 -20.33
CA ASN A 53 16.25 -7.75 -20.62
C ASN A 53 16.43 -8.56 -19.34
N LEU A 54 15.62 -9.62 -19.20
CA LEU A 54 15.62 -10.48 -18.02
C LEU A 54 16.97 -11.17 -17.82
N ASN A 55 17.69 -11.54 -18.89
CA ASN A 55 19.01 -12.18 -18.77
C ASN A 55 20.05 -11.32 -18.05
N LYS A 56 19.90 -9.98 -18.11
CA LYS A 56 20.75 -9.08 -17.33
C LYS A 56 20.37 -9.05 -15.86
N ILE A 57 19.11 -9.24 -15.56
CA ILE A 57 18.56 -9.26 -14.21
C ILE A 57 18.85 -10.61 -13.55
N ASP A 58 18.83 -11.71 -14.28
CA ASP A 58 19.04 -13.08 -13.80
C ASP A 58 20.33 -13.24 -12.99
N ARG A 59 21.43 -12.66 -13.48
CA ARG A 59 22.71 -12.71 -12.78
C ARG A 59 22.69 -12.07 -11.40
N ALA A 60 21.86 -11.05 -11.21
CA ALA A 60 21.71 -10.31 -9.97
C ALA A 60 20.65 -10.89 -9.04
N ILE A 61 19.58 -11.45 -9.59
CA ILE A 61 18.45 -12.02 -8.86
C ILE A 61 18.74 -13.44 -8.37
N GLY A 62 19.33 -14.29 -9.21
CA GLY A 62 19.56 -15.71 -8.91
C GLY A 62 18.25 -16.45 -8.61
N ASN A 63 18.27 -17.31 -7.60
CA ASN A 63 17.12 -18.15 -7.22
C ASN A 63 15.91 -17.37 -6.65
N GLN A 64 16.04 -16.06 -6.43
CA GLN A 64 14.98 -15.25 -5.83
C GLN A 64 13.94 -14.73 -6.86
N ARG A 65 14.06 -15.10 -8.11
CA ARG A 65 13.12 -14.76 -9.19
C ARG A 65 11.68 -15.23 -8.94
N THR A 66 11.50 -16.27 -8.12
CA THR A 66 10.18 -16.83 -7.78
C THR A 66 9.45 -16.08 -6.66
N ARG A 67 10.13 -15.12 -6.00
CA ARG A 67 9.58 -14.31 -4.88
C ARG A 67 10.02 -12.86 -5.03
N LEU A 68 9.65 -12.26 -6.14
CA LEU A 68 10.09 -10.93 -6.51
C LEU A 68 9.05 -9.87 -6.19
N LEU A 69 9.43 -8.88 -5.39
CA LEU A 69 8.63 -7.67 -5.22
C LEU A 69 8.88 -6.75 -6.42
N CYS A 70 7.86 -6.45 -7.19
CA CYS A 70 7.93 -5.52 -8.31
C CYS A 70 6.59 -4.81 -8.50
N CYS A 71 6.59 -3.74 -9.28
CA CYS A 71 5.36 -3.02 -9.59
C CYS A 71 4.35 -3.94 -10.31
N GLU A 72 3.10 -3.63 -10.17
CA GLU A 72 1.98 -4.43 -10.68
C GLU A 72 1.97 -4.51 -12.21
N GLU A 73 2.37 -3.44 -12.86
CA GLU A 73 2.42 -3.32 -14.31
C GLU A 73 3.52 -4.18 -14.97
N MET A 74 4.42 -4.76 -14.15
CA MET A 74 5.50 -5.58 -14.67
C MET A 74 5.03 -6.98 -14.96
N THR A 75 5.00 -7.34 -16.24
CA THR A 75 4.66 -8.67 -16.73
C THR A 75 5.93 -9.47 -17.03
N PHE A 76 5.90 -10.75 -16.70
CA PHE A 76 6.98 -11.69 -17.02
C PHE A 76 6.48 -12.76 -18.00
N PRO A 77 7.33 -13.23 -18.93
CA PRO A 77 7.00 -14.39 -19.77
C PRO A 77 6.70 -15.62 -18.90
N ASN A 78 5.70 -16.41 -19.29
CA ASN A 78 5.22 -17.56 -18.51
C ASN A 78 6.31 -18.61 -18.23
N ASP A 79 7.25 -18.78 -19.15
CA ASP A 79 8.37 -19.74 -19.11
C ASP A 79 9.64 -19.18 -18.45
N SER A 80 9.65 -17.90 -18.07
CA SER A 80 10.83 -17.22 -17.52
C SER A 80 11.21 -17.65 -16.10
N GLY A 81 10.30 -18.31 -15.38
CA GLY A 81 10.46 -18.67 -13.98
C GLY A 81 10.39 -17.47 -13.02
N TYR A 82 10.12 -16.27 -13.52
CA TYR A 82 9.88 -15.09 -12.69
C TYR A 82 8.45 -15.10 -12.16
N LYS A 83 8.31 -14.92 -10.85
CA LYS A 83 7.00 -14.79 -10.19
C LYS A 83 7.01 -13.58 -9.27
N ARG A 84 6.00 -12.73 -9.42
CA ARG A 84 5.76 -11.64 -8.48
C ARG A 84 5.30 -12.22 -7.15
N PHE A 85 5.94 -11.77 -6.09
CA PHE A 85 5.44 -12.03 -4.74
C PHE A 85 4.38 -10.96 -4.43
N TYR A 86 3.19 -11.42 -4.16
CA TYR A 86 2.09 -10.60 -3.69
C TYR A 86 1.44 -11.32 -2.51
N SER A 87 1.20 -10.60 -1.45
CA SER A 87 0.47 -11.08 -0.28
C SER A 87 -0.51 -9.99 0.14
N PRO A 88 -1.82 -10.20 -0.05
CA PRO A 88 -2.85 -9.25 0.37
C PRO A 88 -2.73 -8.89 1.85
N LEU A 89 -2.52 -9.89 2.70
CA LEU A 89 -2.33 -9.70 4.15
C LEU A 89 -1.10 -8.86 4.49
N PHE A 90 0.01 -9.05 3.77
CA PHE A 90 1.19 -8.20 3.97
C PHE A 90 0.93 -6.76 3.55
N SER A 91 0.26 -6.56 2.42
CA SER A 91 -0.10 -5.23 1.93
C SER A 91 -1.08 -4.53 2.88
N ALA A 92 -2.10 -5.24 3.36
CA ALA A 92 -3.05 -4.71 4.34
C ALA A 92 -2.32 -4.31 5.63
N ARG A 93 -1.43 -5.15 6.14
CA ARG A 93 -0.62 -4.83 7.34
C ARG A 93 0.31 -3.65 7.12
N LEU A 94 0.88 -3.51 5.92
CA LEU A 94 1.69 -2.34 5.58
C LEU A 94 0.84 -1.07 5.56
N CYS A 95 -0.32 -1.09 4.92
CA CYS A 95 -1.28 0.01 4.89
C CYS A 95 -1.66 0.43 6.33
N THR A 96 -2.05 -0.52 7.18
CA THR A 96 -2.35 -0.29 8.60
C THR A 96 -1.18 0.38 9.33
N ASN A 97 0.02 -0.15 9.19
CA ASN A 97 1.20 0.42 9.86
C ASN A 97 1.53 1.83 9.36
N MET A 98 1.34 2.10 8.06
CA MET A 98 1.51 3.44 7.50
C MET A 98 0.48 4.41 8.06
N ALA A 99 -0.78 3.98 8.21
CA ALA A 99 -1.84 4.78 8.79
C ALA A 99 -1.54 5.16 10.25
N LEU A 100 -1.15 4.18 11.06
CA LEU A 100 -0.78 4.42 12.46
C LEU A 100 0.47 5.31 12.58
N PHE A 101 1.44 5.14 11.69
CA PHE A 101 2.60 6.02 11.63
C PHE A 101 2.20 7.45 11.25
N ALA A 102 1.32 7.62 10.27
CA ALA A 102 0.79 8.93 9.90
C ALA A 102 0.07 9.58 11.08
N LEU A 103 -0.86 8.87 11.74
CA LEU A 103 -1.55 9.36 12.94
C LEU A 103 -0.58 9.80 14.03
N SER A 104 0.49 9.06 14.26
CA SER A 104 1.52 9.42 15.26
C SER A 104 2.32 10.68 14.93
N LYS A 105 2.20 11.22 13.71
CA LYS A 105 2.91 12.41 13.24
C LYS A 105 2.04 13.65 13.16
N PHE A 106 0.73 13.51 13.30
CA PHE A 106 -0.16 14.67 13.41
C PHE A 106 0.06 15.39 14.74
N ASP A 107 -0.01 16.72 14.72
CA ASP A 107 0.15 17.55 15.91
C ASP A 107 -1.01 17.41 16.90
N ALA A 108 -2.23 17.13 16.39
CA ALA A 108 -3.45 16.97 17.18
C ALA A 108 -4.31 15.82 16.60
N PRO A 109 -3.85 14.56 16.70
CA PRO A 109 -4.55 13.42 16.13
C PRO A 109 -5.94 13.19 16.75
N GLU A 110 -6.15 13.61 18.00
CA GLU A 110 -7.43 13.52 18.73
C GLU A 110 -8.55 14.35 18.09
N ARG A 111 -8.22 15.30 17.22
CA ARG A 111 -9.20 16.12 16.48
C ARG A 111 -9.61 15.53 15.15
N LEU A 112 -8.88 14.52 14.68
CA LEU A 112 -9.18 13.89 13.40
C LEU A 112 -10.37 12.95 13.52
N THR A 113 -11.22 12.96 12.48
CA THR A 113 -12.23 11.94 12.27
C THR A 113 -11.64 10.89 11.34
N VAL A 114 -11.51 9.65 11.83
CA VAL A 114 -10.91 8.54 11.09
C VAL A 114 -11.97 7.55 10.66
N GLY A 115 -12.06 7.30 9.36
CA GLY A 115 -12.87 6.24 8.79
C GLY A 115 -12.03 4.97 8.58
N ILE A 116 -12.55 3.83 8.97
CA ILE A 116 -12.00 2.51 8.61
C ILE A 116 -12.96 1.88 7.63
N TYR A 117 -12.51 1.64 6.40
CA TYR A 117 -13.28 0.96 5.38
C TYR A 117 -12.80 -0.48 5.24
N ASP A 118 -13.56 -1.40 5.82
CA ASP A 118 -13.27 -2.83 5.86
C ASP A 118 -14.57 -3.64 5.69
N PRO A 119 -15.09 -3.72 4.44
CA PRO A 119 -16.37 -4.36 4.16
C PRO A 119 -16.49 -5.79 4.68
N ASP A 120 -15.40 -6.54 4.59
CA ASP A 120 -15.35 -7.97 4.95
C ASP A 120 -14.95 -8.22 6.42
N ALA A 121 -14.71 -7.17 7.21
CA ALA A 121 -14.25 -7.25 8.61
C ALA A 121 -12.98 -8.09 8.81
N GLN A 122 -11.98 -7.87 7.95
CA GLN A 122 -10.72 -8.63 7.96
C GLN A 122 -9.63 -8.03 8.86
N CYS A 123 -9.81 -6.78 9.35
CA CYS A 123 -8.83 -6.03 10.14
C CYS A 123 -9.46 -5.42 11.40
N THR A 124 -10.21 -6.18 12.16
CA THR A 124 -10.92 -5.71 13.36
C THR A 124 -9.96 -5.17 14.42
N ASP A 125 -8.77 -5.78 14.56
CA ASP A 125 -7.71 -5.35 15.48
C ASP A 125 -7.22 -3.91 15.22
N LEU A 126 -7.42 -3.37 14.01
CA LEU A 126 -7.03 -2.00 13.65
C LEU A 126 -7.69 -0.95 14.54
N VAL A 127 -8.95 -1.19 14.93
CA VAL A 127 -9.75 -0.25 15.73
C VAL A 127 -9.07 0.07 17.06
N SER A 128 -8.60 -0.95 17.77
CA SER A 128 -7.91 -0.80 19.05
C SER A 128 -6.65 0.07 18.97
N PHE A 129 -5.97 0.04 17.82
CA PHE A 129 -4.79 0.87 17.59
C PHE A 129 -5.15 2.31 17.21
N VAL A 130 -6.20 2.52 16.41
CA VAL A 130 -6.64 3.86 15.98
C VAL A 130 -7.23 4.63 17.15
N LEU A 131 -8.01 4.00 18.01
CA LEU A 131 -8.61 4.60 19.21
C LEU A 131 -7.57 5.14 20.21
N LYS A 132 -6.31 4.73 20.14
CA LYS A 132 -5.21 5.31 20.90
C LYS A 132 -4.85 6.74 20.47
N TYR A 133 -5.25 7.15 19.27
CA TYR A 133 -4.94 8.46 18.71
C TYR A 133 -6.15 9.38 18.68
N THR A 134 -7.33 8.86 18.38
CA THR A 134 -8.57 9.64 18.31
C THR A 134 -9.77 8.84 18.78
N GLY A 135 -10.70 9.49 19.45
CA GLY A 135 -12.00 8.91 19.80
C GLY A 135 -13.06 9.05 18.69
N ASN A 136 -12.75 9.78 17.60
CA ASN A 136 -13.68 10.00 16.51
C ASN A 136 -13.46 8.96 15.40
N VAL A 137 -13.87 7.71 15.63
CA VAL A 137 -13.67 6.60 14.70
C VAL A 137 -15.01 6.13 14.16
N CYS A 138 -15.09 6.01 12.82
CA CYS A 138 -16.22 5.44 12.11
C CYS A 138 -15.76 4.24 11.29
N ILE A 139 -16.39 3.09 11.50
CA ILE A 139 -16.06 1.82 10.83
C ILE A 139 -17.17 1.54 9.82
N ILE A 140 -16.79 1.40 8.56
CA ILE A 140 -17.70 1.04 7.46
C ILE A 140 -17.45 -0.40 7.10
N THR A 141 -18.47 -1.25 7.37
CA THR A 141 -18.40 -2.69 7.13
C THR A 141 -19.77 -3.25 6.77
N ASP A 142 -19.79 -4.34 6.04
CA ASP A 142 -21.02 -5.11 5.76
C ASP A 142 -21.24 -6.23 6.83
N ASN A 143 -20.26 -6.40 7.75
CA ASN A 143 -20.27 -7.41 8.82
C ASN A 143 -20.13 -6.73 10.20
N GLU A 144 -21.15 -5.96 10.60
CA GLU A 144 -21.11 -5.15 11.83
C GLU A 144 -20.89 -6.00 13.10
N ASP A 145 -21.52 -7.18 13.16
CA ASP A 145 -21.48 -8.08 14.33
C ASP A 145 -20.04 -8.46 14.72
N VAL A 146 -19.15 -8.63 13.74
CA VAL A 146 -17.75 -9.00 13.97
C VAL A 146 -16.99 -7.89 14.71
N PHE A 147 -17.34 -6.63 14.47
CA PHE A 147 -16.73 -5.51 15.17
C PHE A 147 -17.27 -5.27 16.57
N TYR A 148 -18.51 -5.67 16.86
CA TYR A 148 -19.11 -5.45 18.18
C TYR A 148 -18.38 -6.21 19.28
N ASP A 149 -17.90 -7.42 19.02
CA ASP A 149 -17.12 -8.19 20.00
C ASP A 149 -15.82 -7.48 20.39
N GLU A 150 -15.09 -6.98 19.40
CA GLU A 150 -13.85 -6.22 19.63
C GLU A 150 -14.14 -4.89 20.35
N LEU A 151 -15.19 -4.16 19.94
CA LEU A 151 -15.56 -2.88 20.53
C LEU A 151 -16.05 -3.01 21.97
N ASN A 152 -16.78 -4.06 22.30
CA ASN A 152 -17.20 -4.34 23.67
C ASN A 152 -15.97 -4.55 24.58
N THR A 153 -15.00 -5.33 24.12
CA THR A 153 -13.75 -5.55 24.85
C THR A 153 -12.99 -4.23 25.05
N ILE A 154 -12.89 -3.39 24.02
CA ILE A 154 -12.22 -2.09 24.11
C ILE A 154 -12.97 -1.14 25.07
N ALA A 155 -14.29 -1.13 25.00
CA ALA A 155 -15.13 -0.29 25.87
C ALA A 155 -14.98 -0.68 27.35
N GLU A 156 -14.94 -1.99 27.65
CA GLU A 156 -14.71 -2.48 29.01
C GLU A 156 -13.32 -2.12 29.54
N GLU A 157 -12.29 -2.22 28.71
CA GLU A 157 -10.90 -1.97 29.11
C GLU A 157 -10.55 -0.48 29.20
N THR A 158 -11.07 0.35 28.28
CA THR A 158 -10.59 1.72 28.09
C THR A 158 -11.68 2.78 28.14
N GLY A 159 -12.95 2.40 28.07
CA GLY A 159 -14.08 3.31 27.93
C GLY A 159 -14.19 3.96 26.53
N ALA A 160 -13.33 3.60 25.58
CA ALA A 160 -13.37 4.12 24.22
C ALA A 160 -14.44 3.39 23.40
N CYS A 161 -15.02 4.09 22.41
CA CYS A 161 -16.00 3.51 21.50
C CYS A 161 -15.80 4.06 20.08
N ALA A 162 -16.30 3.32 19.09
CA ALA A 162 -16.37 3.74 17.70
C ALA A 162 -17.77 3.50 17.14
N VAL A 163 -18.11 4.21 16.07
CA VAL A 163 -19.37 4.01 15.34
C VAL A 163 -19.13 2.92 14.31
N VAL A 164 -19.95 1.88 14.31
CA VAL A 164 -19.97 0.84 13.27
C VAL A 164 -21.24 1.00 12.44
N THR A 165 -21.09 0.96 11.12
CA THR A 165 -22.22 1.11 10.20
C THR A 165 -21.87 0.59 8.81
N HIS A 166 -22.90 0.21 8.04
CA HIS A 166 -22.78 -0.09 6.61
C HIS A 166 -22.99 1.16 5.71
N HIS A 167 -23.34 2.31 6.32
CA HIS A 167 -23.59 3.54 5.58
C HIS A 167 -22.27 4.22 5.16
N ARG A 168 -21.88 4.01 3.89
CA ARG A 168 -20.64 4.56 3.32
C ARG A 168 -20.58 6.08 3.29
N GLU A 169 -21.73 6.76 3.32
CA GLU A 169 -21.86 8.22 3.34
C GLU A 169 -21.18 8.86 4.55
N GLN A 170 -21.01 8.12 5.62
CA GLN A 170 -20.28 8.59 6.82
C GLN A 170 -18.80 8.91 6.52
N LEU A 171 -18.21 8.29 5.49
CA LEU A 171 -16.85 8.62 5.05
C LEU A 171 -16.69 10.06 4.57
N SER A 172 -17.79 10.73 4.19
CA SER A 172 -17.78 12.15 3.81
C SER A 172 -17.41 13.09 4.98
N ASN A 173 -17.48 12.59 6.20
CA ASN A 173 -17.11 13.35 7.41
C ASN A 173 -15.68 13.07 7.89
N CYS A 174 -14.98 12.12 7.24
CA CYS A 174 -13.66 11.69 7.69
C CYS A 174 -12.54 12.55 7.09
N ASP A 175 -11.52 12.83 7.91
CA ASP A 175 -10.28 13.49 7.52
C ASP A 175 -9.28 12.49 6.95
N LEU A 176 -9.25 11.29 7.54
CA LEU A 176 -8.42 10.18 7.13
C LEU A 176 -9.29 8.93 6.95
N VAL A 177 -9.13 8.26 5.82
CA VAL A 177 -9.77 6.96 5.55
C VAL A 177 -8.68 5.89 5.43
N ILE A 178 -8.80 4.83 6.21
CA ILE A 178 -7.92 3.67 6.18
C ILE A 178 -8.69 2.53 5.53
N ALA A 179 -8.26 2.15 4.32
CA ALA A 179 -8.84 1.06 3.54
C ALA A 179 -7.75 -0.01 3.29
N PRO A 180 -7.55 -0.96 4.23
CA PRO A 180 -6.44 -1.92 4.16
C PRO A 180 -6.49 -2.86 2.96
N PHE A 181 -7.65 -2.97 2.32
CA PHE A 181 -7.88 -3.81 1.15
C PHE A 181 -8.25 -2.99 -0.08
N GLU A 182 -8.44 -3.67 -1.20
CA GLU A 182 -8.80 -3.04 -2.46
C GLU A 182 -10.17 -2.36 -2.38
N ILE A 183 -10.24 -1.13 -2.88
CA ILE A 183 -11.47 -0.36 -2.95
C ILE A 183 -12.13 -0.66 -4.31
N GLU A 184 -13.20 -1.47 -4.30
CA GLU A 184 -13.89 -1.89 -5.51
C GLU A 184 -14.92 -0.86 -6.01
N GLU A 185 -15.36 0.04 -5.13
CA GLU A 185 -16.41 1.02 -5.41
C GLU A 185 -15.94 2.46 -5.20
N ASN A 186 -16.73 3.41 -5.66
CA ASN A 186 -16.46 4.83 -5.44
C ASN A 186 -16.90 5.20 -4.02
N LEU A 187 -15.95 5.67 -3.19
CA LEU A 187 -16.22 6.08 -1.82
C LEU A 187 -16.61 7.56 -1.75
N PRO A 188 -17.65 7.91 -1.00
CA PRO A 188 -18.11 9.29 -0.80
C PRO A 188 -17.22 10.03 0.20
N VAL A 189 -15.99 10.35 -0.19
CA VAL A 189 -15.02 11.06 0.64
C VAL A 189 -14.92 12.53 0.24
N ARG A 190 -14.44 13.37 1.15
CA ARG A 190 -14.16 14.79 0.88
C ARG A 190 -12.98 14.94 -0.08
N ASN A 191 -12.91 16.09 -0.75
CA ASN A 191 -11.81 16.41 -1.68
C ASN A 191 -10.45 16.56 -0.97
N ASP A 192 -10.44 16.87 0.30
CA ASP A 192 -9.28 17.10 1.15
C ASP A 192 -8.97 15.92 2.11
N ALA A 193 -9.79 14.87 2.09
CA ALA A 193 -9.53 13.66 2.87
C ALA A 193 -8.30 12.92 2.38
N VAL A 194 -7.56 12.33 3.31
CA VAL A 194 -6.44 11.42 3.00
C VAL A 194 -6.95 9.99 3.01
N ILE A 195 -6.64 9.23 1.98
CA ILE A 195 -7.01 7.83 1.85
C ILE A 195 -5.75 6.98 1.80
N LEU A 196 -5.60 6.07 2.75
CA LEU A 196 -4.53 5.09 2.78
C LEU A 196 -5.11 3.73 2.39
N THR A 197 -4.60 3.17 1.29
CA THR A 197 -5.08 1.89 0.75
C THR A 197 -3.94 1.05 0.23
N ASN A 198 -4.13 -0.27 0.15
CA ASN A 198 -3.16 -1.17 -0.45
C ASN A 198 -3.46 -1.45 -1.93
N GLY A 199 -4.62 -1.05 -2.41
CA GLY A 199 -5.11 -1.29 -3.76
C GLY A 199 -4.92 -0.09 -4.69
N ARG A 200 -5.12 -0.31 -5.96
CA ARG A 200 -5.18 0.77 -6.95
C ARG A 200 -6.57 1.38 -6.90
N PRO A 201 -6.70 2.66 -6.52
CA PRO A 201 -8.02 3.29 -6.42
C PRO A 201 -8.67 3.37 -7.81
N LYS A 202 -10.00 3.30 -7.84
CA LYS A 202 -10.77 3.60 -9.05
C LYS A 202 -10.58 5.06 -9.44
N GLU A 203 -10.64 5.35 -10.75
CA GLU A 203 -10.33 6.66 -11.35
C GLU A 203 -11.09 7.86 -10.78
N ASN A 204 -12.21 7.64 -10.08
CA ASN A 204 -13.11 8.68 -9.58
C ASN A 204 -13.08 8.92 -8.07
N ILE A 205 -12.11 8.38 -7.34
CA ILE A 205 -12.01 8.66 -5.91
C ILE A 205 -11.53 10.09 -5.70
N LYS A 206 -12.28 10.85 -4.91
CA LYS A 206 -11.89 12.18 -4.43
C LYS A 206 -10.87 12.03 -3.28
N GLY A 207 -10.16 13.11 -2.97
CA GLY A 207 -9.18 13.11 -1.89
C GLY A 207 -7.75 12.78 -2.34
N PHE A 208 -6.86 12.67 -1.38
CA PHE A 208 -5.44 12.32 -1.59
C PHE A 208 -5.24 10.83 -1.28
N VAL A 209 -4.95 10.05 -2.30
CA VAL A 209 -4.79 8.59 -2.19
C VAL A 209 -3.30 8.24 -2.12
N TYR A 210 -2.95 7.40 -1.16
CA TYR A 210 -1.59 6.91 -0.91
C TYR A 210 -1.55 5.39 -0.73
#